data_e5994580d020d0b92217f8ac6dbb6ca5
#
_entry.id   e5994580d020d0b92217f8ac6dbb6ca5
#
_cell.length_a   1.000
_cell.length_b   1.000
_cell.length_c   1.000
_cell.angle_alpha   90.00
_cell.angle_beta   90.00
_cell.angle_gamma   90.00
#
_symmetry.space_group_name_H-M   'P 1'
#
loop_
_entity.id
_entity.type
_entity.pdbx_description
1 polymer ?
#
loop_
_entity_poly.entity_id
_entity_poly.type
_entity_poly.pdbx_seq_one_letter_code
_entity_poly.pdbx_strand_id
1 'polypeptide(L)'
;MRIVIPDDYQDVIRTLDCFGKLSGHAVSVLHELPPATLEQLAARFADADALVLTRERTRIDAALLDRLPNLKLISQTGKVSSHLDLAACTARGIAVTEGRGSPVAPAELAWALILNARRPVSYTHLR
;
A
#
# COMPACT_ATOMS: atom_id res chain seq x y z
N MET A 1 -10.68 -15.60 5.78
CA MET A 1 -10.83 -14.15 5.57
C MET A 1 -10.73 -13.87 4.08
N ARG A 2 -11.47 -12.87 3.61
CA ARG A 2 -11.30 -12.30 2.27
C ARG A 2 -10.34 -11.11 2.35
N ILE A 3 -9.22 -11.22 1.68
CA ILE A 3 -8.15 -10.21 1.69
C ILE A 3 -8.09 -9.57 0.32
N VAL A 4 -8.15 -8.25 0.26
CA VAL A 4 -7.97 -7.51 -0.99
C VAL A 4 -6.67 -6.72 -0.91
N ILE A 5 -5.86 -6.85 -1.94
CA ILE A 5 -4.58 -6.16 -2.11
C ILE A 5 -4.71 -5.27 -3.34
N PRO A 6 -5.06 -3.99 -3.20
CA PRO A 6 -5.17 -3.07 -4.32
C PRO A 6 -3.79 -2.56 -4.78
N ASP A 7 -3.79 -1.93 -5.94
CA ASP A 7 -2.68 -1.12 -6.44
C ASP A 7 -1.38 -1.87 -6.76
N ASP A 8 -1.46 -3.17 -7.08
CA ASP A 8 -0.31 -3.94 -7.57
C ASP A 8 -0.09 -3.72 -9.07
N TYR A 9 0.21 -2.51 -9.47
CA TYR A 9 0.34 -2.13 -10.90
C TYR A 9 1.41 -2.89 -11.68
N GLN A 10 2.29 -3.59 -11.01
CA GLN A 10 3.35 -4.40 -11.61
C GLN A 10 3.00 -5.89 -11.64
N ASP A 11 1.87 -6.27 -11.00
CA ASP A 11 1.43 -7.67 -10.84
C ASP A 11 2.54 -8.58 -10.29
N VAL A 12 3.22 -8.10 -9.25
CA VAL A 12 4.38 -8.80 -8.66
C VAL A 12 4.11 -9.39 -7.28
N ILE A 13 3.05 -8.96 -6.59
CA ILE A 13 2.78 -9.38 -5.20
C ILE A 13 2.64 -10.90 -5.10
N ARG A 14 2.03 -11.53 -6.10
CA ARG A 14 1.85 -12.99 -6.14
C ARG A 14 3.17 -13.76 -6.26
N THR A 15 4.24 -13.13 -6.72
CA THR A 15 5.56 -13.75 -6.89
C THR A 15 6.44 -13.64 -5.65
N LEU A 16 6.01 -12.89 -4.63
CA LEU A 16 6.75 -12.71 -3.40
C LEU A 16 6.68 -13.99 -2.53
N ASP A 17 7.81 -14.42 -1.99
CA ASP A 17 7.88 -15.59 -1.10
C ASP A 17 6.91 -15.49 0.08
N CYS A 18 6.70 -14.27 0.59
CA CYS A 18 5.78 -14.04 1.70
C CYS A 18 4.31 -14.20 1.32
N PHE A 19 3.96 -14.20 0.02
CA PHE A 19 2.57 -14.38 -0.43
C PHE A 19 2.02 -15.74 0.00
N GLY A 20 2.87 -16.77 0.04
CA GLY A 20 2.49 -18.08 0.52
C GLY A 20 1.96 -18.12 1.97
N LYS A 21 2.28 -17.11 2.79
CA LYS A 21 1.74 -16.98 4.15
C LYS A 21 0.24 -16.67 4.19
N LEU A 22 -0.32 -16.25 3.06
CA LEU A 22 -1.76 -16.01 2.90
C LEU A 22 -2.53 -17.25 2.44
N SER A 23 -1.86 -18.42 2.34
CA SER A 23 -2.50 -19.69 2.04
C SER A 23 -3.59 -19.97 3.09
N GLY A 24 -4.77 -20.40 2.65
CA GLY A 24 -5.92 -20.58 3.53
C GLY A 24 -6.85 -19.34 3.63
N HIS A 25 -6.51 -18.26 2.95
CA HIS A 25 -7.36 -17.09 2.79
C HIS A 25 -7.79 -16.90 1.33
N ALA A 26 -8.95 -16.29 1.11
CA ALA A 26 -9.37 -15.87 -0.23
C ALA A 26 -8.69 -14.52 -0.53
N VAL A 27 -7.70 -14.52 -1.42
CA VAL A 27 -6.90 -13.31 -1.72
C VAL A 27 -7.20 -12.82 -3.13
N SER A 28 -7.61 -11.57 -3.23
CA SER A 28 -7.78 -10.84 -4.49
C SER A 28 -6.68 -9.78 -4.61
N VAL A 29 -5.82 -9.90 -5.61
CA VAL A 29 -4.82 -8.90 -5.94
C VAL A 29 -5.33 -8.11 -7.14
N LEU A 30 -5.41 -6.79 -7.00
CA LEU A 30 -5.91 -5.87 -8.02
C LEU A 30 -4.73 -5.08 -8.59
N HIS A 31 -4.47 -5.25 -9.87
CA HIS A 31 -3.39 -4.57 -10.59
C HIS A 31 -3.89 -3.43 -11.49
N GLU A 32 -5.20 -3.29 -11.62
CA GLU A 32 -5.82 -2.22 -12.36
C GLU A 32 -5.76 -0.89 -11.62
N LEU A 33 -5.79 0.21 -12.36
CA LEU A 33 -5.91 1.54 -11.79
C LEU A 33 -7.17 1.67 -10.91
N PRO A 34 -7.11 2.47 -9.82
CA PRO A 34 -8.27 2.69 -8.98
C PRO A 34 -9.40 3.32 -9.81
N PRO A 35 -10.65 2.95 -9.55
CA PRO A 35 -11.78 3.53 -10.24
C PRO A 35 -11.95 5.00 -9.88
N ALA A 36 -12.60 5.75 -10.79
CA ALA A 36 -12.78 7.19 -10.65
C ALA A 36 -13.82 7.59 -9.59
N THR A 37 -14.73 6.68 -9.20
CA THR A 37 -15.80 7.00 -8.26
C THR A 37 -15.71 6.20 -6.96
N LEU A 38 -16.21 6.80 -5.89
CA LEU A 38 -16.28 6.16 -4.58
C LEU A 38 -17.12 4.87 -4.60
N GLU A 39 -18.22 4.87 -5.36
CA GLU A 39 -19.11 3.72 -5.49
C GLU A 39 -18.38 2.52 -6.11
N GLN A 40 -17.64 2.76 -7.16
CA GLN A 40 -16.87 1.73 -7.84
C GLN A 40 -15.73 1.20 -6.96
N LEU A 41 -15.08 2.10 -6.21
CA LEU A 41 -14.03 1.71 -5.27
C LEU A 41 -14.61 0.87 -4.12
N ALA A 42 -15.72 1.30 -3.55
CA ALA A 42 -16.42 0.56 -2.51
C ALA A 42 -16.87 -0.84 -3.00
N ALA A 43 -17.37 -0.93 -4.23
CA ALA A 43 -17.76 -2.21 -4.82
C ALA A 43 -16.57 -3.18 -4.98
N ARG A 44 -15.37 -2.67 -5.29
CA ARG A 44 -14.14 -3.50 -5.36
C ARG A 44 -13.73 -4.09 -4.01
N PHE A 45 -14.07 -3.40 -2.91
CA PHE A 45 -13.67 -3.78 -1.55
C PHE A 45 -14.83 -4.34 -0.72
N ALA A 46 -16.06 -4.40 -1.26
CA ALA A 46 -17.29 -4.69 -0.54
C ALA A 46 -17.24 -5.96 0.32
N ASP A 47 -16.56 -6.97 -0.17
CA ASP A 47 -16.44 -8.27 0.48
C ASP A 47 -15.17 -8.43 1.33
N ALA A 48 -14.33 -7.39 1.43
CA ALA A 48 -13.07 -7.50 2.13
C ALA A 48 -13.25 -7.57 3.66
N ASP A 49 -12.65 -8.58 4.28
CA ASP A 49 -12.40 -8.61 5.73
C ASP A 49 -11.12 -7.85 6.08
N ALA A 50 -10.14 -7.82 5.13
CA ALA A 50 -8.89 -7.12 5.29
C ALA A 50 -8.42 -6.46 3.99
N LEU A 51 -7.79 -5.29 4.10
CA LEU A 51 -7.10 -4.61 3.02
C LEU A 51 -5.59 -4.63 3.31
N VAL A 52 -4.79 -4.92 2.28
CA VAL A 52 -3.33 -4.75 2.34
C VAL A 52 -2.96 -3.63 1.38
N LEU A 53 -2.63 -2.46 1.92
CA LEU A 53 -2.38 -1.25 1.14
C LEU A 53 -0.91 -1.13 0.76
N THR A 54 -0.67 -0.81 -0.51
CA THR A 54 0.66 -0.59 -1.06
C THR A 54 0.91 0.90 -1.20
N ARG A 55 1.75 1.45 -0.33
CA ARG A 55 2.04 2.90 -0.24
C ARG A 55 0.76 3.71 0.03
N GLU A 56 0.76 5.00 -0.32
CA GLU A 56 -0.36 5.93 -0.14
C GLU A 56 -1.20 6.07 -1.44
N ARG A 57 -1.37 4.99 -2.19
CA ARG A 57 -2.00 5.03 -3.53
C ARG A 57 -3.50 5.19 -3.46
N THR A 58 -4.16 4.48 -2.55
CA THR A 58 -5.60 4.56 -2.36
C THR A 58 -5.92 5.33 -1.08
N ARG A 59 -6.80 6.32 -1.19
CA ARG A 59 -7.31 7.06 -0.03
C ARG A 59 -8.43 6.27 0.63
N ILE A 60 -8.31 6.07 1.94
CA ILE A 60 -9.29 5.38 2.78
C ILE A 60 -9.83 6.40 3.79
N ASP A 61 -10.92 7.03 3.43
CA ASP A 61 -11.61 8.00 4.27
C ASP A 61 -12.89 7.42 4.89
N ALA A 62 -13.54 8.21 5.76
CA ALA A 62 -14.75 7.81 6.44
C ALA A 62 -15.87 7.39 5.45
N ALA A 63 -16.01 8.10 4.32
CA ALA A 63 -17.06 7.83 3.35
C ALA A 63 -16.87 6.47 2.65
N LEU A 64 -15.63 6.05 2.41
CA LEU A 64 -15.33 4.71 1.91
C LEU A 64 -15.56 3.66 2.99
N LEU A 65 -15.09 3.91 4.23
CA LEU A 65 -15.23 2.97 5.35
C LEU A 65 -16.68 2.68 5.70
N ASP A 66 -17.60 3.66 5.56
CA ASP A 66 -19.04 3.46 5.77
C ASP A 66 -19.66 2.44 4.79
N ARG A 67 -19.00 2.17 3.68
CA ARG A 67 -19.45 1.24 2.65
C ARG A 67 -18.79 -0.14 2.75
N LEU A 68 -17.92 -0.35 3.75
CA LEU A 68 -17.15 -1.58 3.95
C LEU A 68 -17.49 -2.23 5.30
N PRO A 69 -18.72 -2.73 5.49
CA PRO A 69 -19.19 -3.20 6.80
C PRO A 69 -18.45 -4.44 7.31
N ASN A 70 -17.80 -5.20 6.44
CA ASN A 70 -17.09 -6.42 6.81
C ASN A 70 -15.61 -6.18 7.16
N LEU A 71 -15.10 -4.97 6.91
CA LEU A 71 -13.67 -4.66 7.06
C LEU A 71 -13.27 -4.63 8.54
N LYS A 72 -12.24 -5.42 8.88
CA LYS A 72 -11.73 -5.58 10.25
C LYS A 72 -10.27 -5.18 10.40
N LEU A 73 -9.52 -5.22 9.29
CA LEU A 73 -8.07 -5.00 9.31
C LEU A 73 -7.62 -4.22 8.08
N ILE A 74 -6.76 -3.24 8.30
CA ILE A 74 -5.98 -2.58 7.25
C ILE A 74 -4.51 -2.79 7.58
N SER A 75 -3.78 -3.42 6.66
CA SER A 75 -2.33 -3.59 6.75
C SER A 75 -1.65 -2.68 5.74
N GLN A 76 -0.97 -1.65 6.24
CA GLN A 76 -0.19 -0.73 5.41
C GLN A 76 1.23 -1.27 5.24
N THR A 77 1.71 -1.41 4.01
CA THR A 77 3.06 -1.94 3.75
C THR A 77 4.19 -0.95 4.05
N GLY A 78 3.87 0.32 4.20
CA GLY A 78 4.77 1.39 4.63
C GLY A 78 4.26 2.06 5.90
N LYS A 79 4.66 3.31 6.10
CA LYS A 79 4.11 4.15 7.15
C LYS A 79 2.69 4.62 6.79
N VAL A 80 1.85 4.71 7.80
CA VAL A 80 0.55 5.37 7.66
C VAL A 80 0.77 6.87 7.53
N SER A 81 0.03 7.51 6.63
CA SER A 81 0.02 8.95 6.42
C SER A 81 -1.41 9.48 6.22
N SER A 82 -1.57 10.67 5.70
CA SER A 82 -2.86 11.35 5.52
C SER A 82 -3.84 10.66 4.55
N HIS A 83 -3.43 9.59 3.86
CA HIS A 83 -4.29 8.81 2.98
C HIS A 83 -5.27 7.90 3.75
N LEU A 84 -5.02 7.65 5.04
CA LEU A 84 -5.83 6.78 5.89
C LEU A 84 -6.39 7.55 7.09
N ASP A 85 -7.71 7.57 7.21
CA ASP A 85 -8.40 8.18 8.36
C ASP A 85 -8.39 7.22 9.55
N LEU A 86 -7.38 7.36 10.40
CA LEU A 86 -7.22 6.54 11.60
C LEU A 86 -8.35 6.73 12.62
N ALA A 87 -8.89 7.94 12.73
CA ALA A 87 -10.00 8.21 13.65
C ALA A 87 -11.26 7.48 13.20
N ALA A 88 -11.53 7.51 11.89
CA ALA A 88 -12.64 6.79 11.30
C ALA A 88 -12.49 5.26 11.43
N CYS A 89 -11.27 4.73 11.28
CA CYS A 89 -10.96 3.31 11.50
C CYS A 89 -11.24 2.92 12.96
N THR A 90 -10.72 3.70 13.91
CA THR A 90 -10.90 3.44 15.35
C THR A 90 -12.37 3.44 15.74
N ALA A 91 -13.14 4.42 15.26
CA ALA A 91 -14.58 4.53 15.54
C ALA A 91 -15.37 3.30 15.05
N ARG A 92 -14.86 2.60 14.04
CA ARG A 92 -15.49 1.39 13.46
C ARG A 92 -14.87 0.08 13.96
N GLY A 93 -13.93 0.14 14.89
CA GLY A 93 -13.22 -1.04 15.41
C GLY A 93 -12.32 -1.73 14.39
N ILE A 94 -11.88 -1.01 13.35
CA ILE A 94 -10.98 -1.53 12.33
C ILE A 94 -9.55 -1.41 12.84
N ALA A 95 -8.85 -2.55 12.94
CA ALA A 95 -7.44 -2.57 13.31
C ALA A 95 -6.58 -2.05 12.16
N VAL A 96 -5.56 -1.24 12.47
CA VAL A 96 -4.60 -0.74 11.49
C VAL A 96 -3.19 -1.14 11.91
N THR A 97 -2.45 -1.72 10.98
CA THR A 97 -1.03 -2.02 11.15
C THR A 97 -0.19 -1.29 10.11
N GLU A 98 1.03 -0.93 10.48
CA GLU A 98 1.98 -0.29 9.57
C GLU A 98 3.31 -1.01 9.52
N GLY A 99 4.01 -0.86 8.40
CA GLY A 99 5.36 -1.37 8.24
C GLY A 99 6.40 -0.49 8.95
N ARG A 100 7.55 -1.09 9.27
CA ARG A 100 8.73 -0.35 9.70
C ARG A 100 9.52 0.07 8.46
N GLY A 101 9.59 1.38 8.22
CA GLY A 101 10.42 1.96 7.17
C GLY A 101 11.50 2.86 7.76
N SER A 102 12.61 2.99 7.07
CA SER A 102 13.65 3.97 7.40
C SER A 102 13.76 4.98 6.24
N PRO A 103 13.73 6.29 6.51
CA PRO A 103 13.95 7.30 5.48
C PRO A 103 15.44 7.46 5.10
N VAL A 104 16.35 6.77 5.80
CA VAL A 104 17.79 6.93 5.62
C VAL A 104 18.23 6.47 4.23
N ALA A 105 17.88 5.25 3.83
CA ALA A 105 18.31 4.71 2.54
C ALA A 105 17.88 5.56 1.32
N PRO A 106 16.61 6.00 1.19
CA PRO A 106 16.23 6.89 0.11
C PRO A 106 16.90 8.26 0.19
N ALA A 107 17.15 8.79 1.39
CA ALA A 107 17.87 10.04 1.57
C ALA A 107 19.34 9.93 1.14
N GLU A 108 20.02 8.86 1.52
CA GLU A 108 21.41 8.58 1.10
C GLU A 108 21.49 8.42 -0.42
N LEU A 109 20.55 7.69 -1.02
CA LEU A 109 20.50 7.55 -2.48
C LEU A 109 20.27 8.91 -3.16
N ALA A 110 19.37 9.74 -2.66
CA ALA A 110 19.15 11.07 -3.20
C ALA A 110 20.43 11.92 -3.14
N TRP A 111 21.15 11.92 -2.03
CA TRP A 111 22.43 12.60 -1.89
C TRP A 111 23.48 12.05 -2.84
N ALA A 112 23.58 10.73 -2.96
CA ALA A 112 24.52 10.09 -3.89
C ALA A 112 24.26 10.53 -5.34
N LEU A 113 22.98 10.58 -5.75
CA LEU A 113 22.59 11.04 -7.08
C LEU A 113 22.90 12.53 -7.30
N ILE A 114 22.61 13.39 -6.32
CA ILE A 114 22.93 14.82 -6.38
C ILE A 114 24.44 15.06 -6.51
N LEU A 115 25.23 14.37 -5.69
CA LEU A 115 26.69 14.49 -5.72
C LEU A 115 27.26 13.95 -7.04
N ASN A 116 26.74 12.82 -7.55
CA ASN A 116 27.17 12.26 -8.82
C ASN A 116 26.80 13.15 -10.02
N ALA A 117 25.66 13.83 -9.96
CA ALA A 117 25.28 14.81 -10.99
C ALA A 117 26.21 16.04 -11.00
N ARG A 118 26.69 16.48 -9.84
CA ARG A 118 27.64 17.60 -9.71
C ARG A 118 29.08 17.21 -10.01
N ARG A 119 29.46 15.97 -9.70
CA ARG A 119 30.80 15.41 -9.94
C ARG A 119 30.63 13.99 -10.47
N PRO A 120 30.54 13.81 -11.79
CA PRO A 120 30.24 12.50 -12.39
C PRO A 120 31.42 11.53 -12.28
N VAL A 121 31.75 11.14 -11.05
CA VAL A 121 32.89 10.26 -10.72
C VAL A 121 32.77 8.91 -11.43
N SER A 122 31.54 8.38 -11.54
CA SER A 122 31.26 7.13 -12.24
C SER A 122 31.60 7.20 -13.74
N TYR A 123 31.57 8.39 -14.37
CA TYR A 123 31.96 8.57 -15.76
C TYR A 123 33.47 8.76 -15.94
N THR A 124 34.18 9.24 -14.91
CA THR A 124 35.63 9.53 -15.00
C THR A 124 36.50 8.33 -14.69
N HIS A 125 35.97 7.30 -14.03
CA HIS A 125 36.70 6.10 -13.63
C HIS A 125 36.36 4.83 -14.45
N LEU A 126 35.45 4.92 -15.44
CA LEU A 126 35.07 3.82 -16.34
C LEU A 126 35.79 3.85 -17.69
N ARG A 127 36.93 4.55 -17.79
CA ARG A 127 37.84 4.51 -18.96
C ARG A 127 39.10 3.76 -18.65
#